data_8fa700dff1faca5ada48b83dd199a5e7
#
_entry.id   8fa700dff1faca5ada48b83dd199a5e7
#
_cell.length_a   1.000
_cell.length_b   1.000
_cell.length_c   1.000
_cell.angle_alpha   90.00
_cell.angle_beta   90.00
_cell.angle_gamma   90.00
#
_symmetry.space_group_name_H-M   'P 1'
#
loop_
_entity.id
_entity.type
_entity.pdbx_description
1 polymer ?
#
loop_
_entity_poly.entity_id
_entity_poly.type
_entity_poly.pdbx_seq_one_letter_code
_entity_poly.pdbx_strand_id
1 'polypeptide(L)'
;QAHAYLRFLKNEGKLNELSQDLKDSLKNLKTSKAKTHTISINQLAIIKIEKNGKRFGVFDHYTFNIPKYSIAMYSHDDGKINYDYNGQTHTINLKKDESVEVGTFPLGNYQLDAKKQVGNQTFKGNITILMTPARSIVKENFKEKRFMIKPNHTYKVNDIKLFINDKVDERFDENKVYGPYNSNDN
;
A
#
# COMPACT_ATOMS: atom_id res chain seq x y z
N GLN A 1 7.71 -8.12 7.45
CA GLN A 1 6.26 -8.35 7.74
C GLN A 1 5.99 -8.35 9.23
N ALA A 2 6.62 -9.24 9.99
CA ALA A 2 6.35 -9.39 11.42
C ALA A 2 6.46 -8.08 12.20
N HIS A 3 7.48 -7.26 11.93
CA HIS A 3 7.70 -6.00 12.64
C HIS A 3 6.57 -4.97 12.41
N ALA A 4 6.06 -4.81 11.20
CA ALA A 4 4.99 -3.87 10.90
C ALA A 4 3.67 -4.31 11.56
N TYR A 5 3.37 -5.60 11.51
CA TYR A 5 2.19 -6.18 12.14
C TYR A 5 2.27 -6.12 13.68
N LEU A 6 3.41 -6.49 14.29
CA LEU A 6 3.60 -6.41 15.75
C LEU A 6 3.54 -4.97 16.25
N ARG A 7 4.10 -4.01 15.48
CA ARG A 7 4.01 -2.58 15.80
C ARG A 7 2.56 -2.10 15.74
N PHE A 8 1.79 -2.55 14.75
CA PHE A 8 0.35 -2.28 14.67
C PHE A 8 -0.36 -2.77 15.93
N LEU A 9 -0.21 -4.05 16.32
CA LEU A 9 -0.84 -4.61 17.51
C LEU A 9 -0.44 -3.88 18.79
N LYS A 10 0.82 -3.46 18.89
CA LYS A 10 1.31 -2.67 20.03
C LYS A 10 0.65 -1.29 20.08
N ASN A 11 0.54 -0.60 18.96
CA ASN A 11 -0.06 0.73 18.88
C ASN A 11 -1.56 0.71 19.16
N GLU A 12 -2.25 -0.38 18.80
CA GLU A 12 -3.67 -0.61 19.14
C GLU A 12 -3.87 -1.05 20.60
N GLY A 13 -2.79 -1.21 21.39
CA GLY A 13 -2.87 -1.70 22.77
C GLY A 13 -3.28 -3.16 22.91
N LYS A 14 -3.29 -3.92 21.80
CA LYS A 14 -3.85 -5.28 21.72
C LYS A 14 -2.87 -6.42 22.04
N LEU A 15 -1.59 -6.16 22.25
CA LEU A 15 -0.61 -7.23 22.48
C LEU A 15 -0.91 -8.06 23.74
N ASN A 16 -1.32 -7.43 24.84
CA ASN A 16 -1.62 -8.13 26.09
C ASN A 16 -2.93 -8.92 25.99
N GLU A 17 -3.97 -8.32 25.40
CA GLU A 17 -5.24 -8.99 25.13
C GLU A 17 -5.05 -10.20 24.22
N LEU A 18 -4.25 -10.04 23.16
CA LEU A 18 -3.98 -11.12 22.20
C LEU A 18 -3.38 -12.36 22.84
N SER A 19 -2.51 -12.21 23.83
CA SER A 19 -1.93 -13.33 24.56
C SER A 19 -3.02 -14.15 25.28
N GLN A 20 -4.01 -13.49 25.87
CA GLN A 20 -5.13 -14.15 26.52
C GLN A 20 -6.07 -14.77 25.50
N ASP A 21 -6.42 -14.04 24.46
CA ASP A 21 -7.28 -14.53 23.35
C ASP A 21 -6.71 -15.78 22.68
N LEU A 22 -5.38 -15.82 22.49
CA LEU A 22 -4.70 -17.00 21.95
C LEU A 22 -4.82 -18.22 22.89
N LYS A 23 -4.63 -18.04 24.20
CA LYS A 23 -4.79 -19.11 25.18
C LYS A 23 -6.21 -19.66 25.20
N ASP A 24 -7.20 -18.77 25.22
CA ASP A 24 -8.60 -19.14 25.23
C ASP A 24 -9.05 -19.79 23.93
N SER A 25 -8.55 -19.31 22.80
CA SER A 25 -8.78 -19.92 21.48
C SER A 25 -8.23 -21.33 21.40
N LEU A 26 -7.00 -21.57 21.87
CA LEU A 26 -6.39 -22.88 21.89
C LEU A 26 -7.12 -23.84 22.83
N LYS A 27 -7.55 -23.37 24.01
CA LYS A 27 -8.37 -24.15 24.93
C LYS A 27 -9.70 -24.56 24.30
N ASN A 28 -10.38 -23.63 23.63
CA ASN A 28 -11.63 -23.90 22.94
C ASN A 28 -11.46 -24.90 21.78
N LEU A 29 -10.42 -24.75 20.96
CA LEU A 29 -10.11 -25.69 19.88
C LEU A 29 -9.74 -27.09 20.38
N LYS A 30 -9.15 -27.18 21.58
CA LYS A 30 -8.82 -28.47 22.21
C LYS A 30 -10.06 -29.21 22.69
N THR A 31 -11.05 -28.51 23.23
CA THR A 31 -12.24 -29.10 23.88
C THR A 31 -13.44 -29.21 22.95
N SER A 32 -13.50 -28.40 21.88
CA SER A 32 -14.61 -28.41 20.92
C SER A 32 -14.34 -29.26 19.68
N LYS A 33 -15.38 -29.50 18.87
CA LYS A 33 -15.26 -30.11 17.55
C LYS A 33 -14.80 -29.13 16.47
N ALA A 34 -14.65 -27.84 16.81
CA ALA A 34 -14.21 -26.81 15.86
C ALA A 34 -12.78 -27.07 15.40
N LYS A 35 -12.54 -26.90 14.12
CA LYS A 35 -11.20 -27.05 13.52
C LYS A 35 -10.49 -25.71 13.34
N THR A 36 -11.21 -24.59 13.44
CA THR A 36 -10.68 -23.25 13.22
C THR A 36 -11.22 -22.29 14.26
N HIS A 37 -10.41 -21.30 14.60
CA HIS A 37 -10.82 -20.14 15.40
C HIS A 37 -10.19 -18.88 14.82
N THR A 38 -10.93 -17.76 14.85
CA THR A 38 -10.45 -16.47 14.32
C THR A 38 -10.50 -15.42 15.40
N ILE A 39 -9.37 -14.75 15.63
CA ILE A 39 -9.28 -13.58 16.50
C ILE A 39 -9.41 -12.35 15.62
N SER A 40 -10.25 -11.40 15.99
CA SER A 40 -10.58 -10.21 15.20
C SER A 40 -10.53 -8.93 16.02
N ILE A 41 -10.21 -7.81 15.35
CA ILE A 41 -10.35 -6.45 15.87
C ILE A 41 -11.34 -5.72 14.96
N ASN A 42 -12.41 -5.14 15.54
CA ASN A 42 -13.45 -4.43 14.78
C ASN A 42 -13.97 -5.26 13.59
N GLN A 43 -14.25 -6.54 13.82
CA GLN A 43 -14.72 -7.52 12.82
C GLN A 43 -13.70 -7.92 11.75
N LEU A 44 -12.51 -7.36 11.76
CA LEU A 44 -11.44 -7.73 10.83
C LEU A 44 -10.53 -8.77 11.48
N ALA A 45 -10.34 -9.91 10.81
CA ALA A 45 -9.53 -11.00 11.31
C ALA A 45 -8.06 -10.56 11.44
N ILE A 46 -7.43 -10.87 12.57
CA ILE A 46 -6.01 -10.59 12.80
C ILE A 46 -5.19 -11.86 12.86
N ILE A 47 -5.74 -12.94 13.41
CA ILE A 47 -5.11 -14.26 13.42
C ILE A 47 -6.19 -15.31 13.16
N LYS A 48 -5.87 -16.28 12.29
CA LYS A 48 -6.66 -17.49 12.09
C LYS A 48 -5.86 -18.68 12.64
N ILE A 49 -6.45 -19.44 13.53
CA ILE A 49 -5.85 -20.62 14.14
C ILE A 49 -6.55 -21.84 13.55
N GLU A 50 -5.77 -22.81 13.06
CA GLU A 50 -6.29 -24.04 12.48
C GLU A 50 -5.71 -25.24 13.22
N LYS A 51 -6.56 -26.17 13.64
CA LYS A 51 -6.18 -27.44 14.24
C LYS A 51 -5.97 -28.47 13.13
N ASN A 52 -4.74 -28.88 12.90
CA ASN A 52 -4.32 -29.75 11.80
C ASN A 52 -4.03 -31.20 12.24
N GLY A 53 -4.91 -31.75 13.10
CA GLY A 53 -4.76 -33.11 13.61
C GLY A 53 -3.72 -33.23 14.70
N LYS A 54 -3.01 -34.37 14.73
CA LYS A 54 -2.04 -34.68 15.77
C LYS A 54 -0.64 -34.90 15.18
N ARG A 55 0.39 -34.36 15.84
CA ARG A 55 1.78 -34.65 15.54
C ARG A 55 2.23 -35.81 16.44
N PHE A 56 2.94 -36.76 15.86
CA PHE A 56 3.33 -38.02 16.55
C PHE A 56 2.18 -38.79 17.19
N GLY A 57 0.94 -38.65 16.66
CA GLY A 57 -0.24 -39.35 17.14
C GLY A 57 -0.83 -38.86 18.47
N VAL A 58 -0.11 -38.02 19.23
CA VAL A 58 -0.47 -37.64 20.61
C VAL A 58 -0.71 -36.13 20.77
N PHE A 59 0.13 -35.29 20.17
CA PHE A 59 0.07 -33.84 20.38
C PHE A 59 -0.77 -33.14 19.30
N ASP A 60 -1.74 -32.31 19.73
CA ASP A 60 -2.48 -31.48 18.83
C ASP A 60 -1.55 -30.52 18.07
N HIS A 61 -1.70 -30.43 16.75
CA HIS A 61 -0.93 -29.56 15.88
C HIS A 61 -1.79 -28.36 15.44
N TYR A 62 -1.27 -27.16 15.63
CA TYR A 62 -1.95 -25.91 15.27
C TYR A 62 -1.12 -25.09 14.28
N THR A 63 -1.78 -24.47 13.32
CA THR A 63 -1.19 -23.48 12.41
C THR A 63 -1.79 -22.12 12.69
N PHE A 64 -0.93 -21.09 12.72
CA PHE A 64 -1.32 -19.70 12.93
C PHE A 64 -1.11 -18.94 11.62
N ASN A 65 -2.19 -18.44 11.06
CA ASN A 65 -2.17 -17.68 9.81
C ASN A 65 -2.53 -16.22 10.10
N ILE A 66 -1.70 -15.30 9.62
CA ILE A 66 -1.99 -13.86 9.65
C ILE A 66 -2.69 -13.51 8.34
N PRO A 67 -3.97 -13.09 8.37
CA PRO A 67 -4.70 -12.71 7.19
C PRO A 67 -4.05 -11.51 6.48
N LYS A 68 -4.13 -11.53 5.15
CA LYS A 68 -3.70 -10.42 4.30
C LYS A 68 -4.92 -9.83 3.61
N TYR A 69 -4.89 -8.53 3.39
CA TYR A 69 -5.97 -7.78 2.78
C TYR A 69 -5.46 -7.06 1.55
N SER A 70 -6.25 -7.05 0.49
CA SER A 70 -5.93 -6.31 -0.73
C SER A 70 -6.07 -4.81 -0.49
N ILE A 71 -5.19 -4.04 -1.10
CA ILE A 71 -5.26 -2.58 -1.10
C ILE A 71 -5.02 -2.06 -2.52
N ALA A 72 -5.78 -1.05 -2.88
CA ALA A 72 -5.67 -0.35 -4.14
C ALA A 72 -5.33 1.12 -3.92
N MET A 73 -4.81 1.76 -4.95
CA MET A 73 -4.55 3.20 -5.01
C MET A 73 -5.13 3.78 -6.29
N TYR A 74 -5.52 5.05 -6.25
CA TYR A 74 -5.92 5.77 -7.45
C TYR A 74 -4.68 6.34 -8.13
N SER A 75 -4.54 6.10 -9.43
CA SER A 75 -3.40 6.58 -10.22
C SER A 75 -3.76 7.82 -11.03
N HIS A 76 -2.86 8.81 -11.01
CA HIS A 76 -2.95 10.00 -11.84
C HIS A 76 -2.10 9.91 -13.12
N ASP A 77 -1.37 8.82 -13.29
CA ASP A 77 -0.44 8.61 -14.39
C ASP A 77 -0.62 7.24 -15.05
N ASP A 78 -0.24 7.16 -16.32
CA ASP A 78 0.08 5.90 -16.97
C ASP A 78 1.55 5.55 -16.72
N GLY A 79 1.83 4.32 -16.31
CA GLY A 79 3.19 3.90 -16.01
C GLY A 79 3.28 2.68 -15.12
N LYS A 80 4.30 2.62 -14.29
CA LYS A 80 4.48 1.55 -13.31
C LYS A 80 5.23 1.99 -12.07
N ILE A 81 4.95 1.33 -10.96
CA ILE A 81 5.72 1.42 -9.72
C ILE A 81 6.31 0.05 -9.43
N ASN A 82 7.62 -0.02 -9.26
CA ASN A 82 8.29 -1.20 -8.72
C ASN A 82 8.65 -0.92 -7.26
N TYR A 83 8.28 -1.84 -6.37
CA TYR A 83 8.59 -1.75 -4.95
C TYR A 83 9.10 -3.08 -4.40
N ASP A 84 9.94 -3.04 -3.38
CA ASP A 84 10.48 -4.24 -2.76
C ASP A 84 9.71 -4.60 -1.49
N TYR A 85 9.23 -5.84 -1.42
CA TYR A 85 8.51 -6.36 -0.26
C TYR A 85 8.87 -7.83 -0.01
N ASN A 86 9.36 -8.15 1.21
CA ASN A 86 9.80 -9.49 1.60
C ASN A 86 10.89 -10.10 0.70
N GLY A 87 11.82 -9.29 0.22
CA GLY A 87 12.91 -9.75 -0.63
C GLY A 87 12.49 -10.04 -2.07
N GLN A 88 11.31 -9.61 -2.47
CA GLN A 88 10.80 -9.72 -3.83
C GLN A 88 10.42 -8.34 -4.36
N THR A 89 10.72 -8.10 -5.63
CA THR A 89 10.26 -6.90 -6.33
C THR A 89 8.86 -7.14 -6.89
N HIS A 90 7.95 -6.25 -6.57
CA HIS A 90 6.58 -6.23 -7.04
C HIS A 90 6.37 -5.07 -8.01
N THR A 91 5.47 -5.24 -8.97
CA THR A 91 5.15 -4.21 -9.96
C THR A 91 3.66 -3.87 -9.90
N ILE A 92 3.36 -2.57 -9.78
CA ILE A 92 2.03 -2.00 -9.95
C ILE A 92 2.00 -1.37 -11.34
N ASN A 93 1.10 -1.81 -12.20
CA ASN A 93 0.86 -1.16 -13.48
C ASN A 93 -0.14 -0.03 -13.27
N LEU A 94 0.31 1.19 -13.49
CA LEU A 94 -0.50 2.40 -13.33
C LEU A 94 -1.30 2.63 -14.59
N LYS A 95 -2.55 3.00 -14.42
CA LYS A 95 -3.42 3.45 -15.49
C LYS A 95 -4.08 4.74 -15.04
N LYS A 96 -3.88 5.76 -15.86
CA LYS A 96 -4.33 7.12 -15.53
C LYS A 96 -5.83 7.15 -15.24
N ASP A 97 -6.17 7.85 -14.16
CA ASP A 97 -7.52 8.05 -13.66
C ASP A 97 -8.28 6.76 -13.31
N GLU A 98 -7.53 5.67 -13.01
CA GLU A 98 -8.10 4.40 -12.56
C GLU A 98 -7.56 3.99 -11.18
N SER A 99 -8.35 3.15 -10.50
CA SER A 99 -7.91 2.46 -9.28
C SER A 99 -7.13 1.21 -9.65
N VAL A 100 -5.91 1.08 -9.13
CA VAL A 100 -5.02 -0.06 -9.42
C VAL A 100 -4.68 -0.81 -8.14
N GLU A 101 -4.61 -2.14 -8.22
CA GLU A 101 -4.24 -2.95 -7.08
C GLU A 101 -2.76 -2.80 -6.77
N VAL A 102 -2.45 -2.52 -5.50
CA VAL A 102 -1.07 -2.42 -4.99
C VAL A 102 -0.56 -3.78 -4.54
N GLY A 103 -1.41 -4.58 -3.93
CA GLY A 103 -1.08 -5.91 -3.45
C GLY A 103 -1.83 -6.29 -2.17
N THR A 104 -1.39 -7.36 -1.52
CA THR A 104 -2.00 -7.88 -0.29
C THR A 104 -1.04 -7.80 0.88
N PHE A 105 -1.50 -7.23 2.00
CA PHE A 105 -0.70 -6.99 3.19
C PHE A 105 -1.45 -7.40 4.46
N PRO A 106 -0.77 -7.89 5.50
CA PRO A 106 -1.33 -7.90 6.84
C PRO A 106 -1.63 -6.49 7.32
N LEU A 107 -2.43 -6.36 8.38
CA LEU A 107 -2.59 -5.07 9.05
C LEU A 107 -1.23 -4.53 9.49
N GLY A 108 -1.04 -3.22 9.33
CA GLY A 108 0.24 -2.59 9.66
C GLY A 108 0.48 -1.27 8.93
N ASN A 109 1.64 -0.69 9.20
CA ASN A 109 2.16 0.48 8.51
C ASN A 109 3.46 0.09 7.82
N TYR A 110 3.50 0.20 6.51
CA TYR A 110 4.62 -0.19 5.65
C TYR A 110 5.17 1.04 4.95
N GLN A 111 6.49 1.17 4.94
CA GLN A 111 7.20 2.10 4.09
C GLN A 111 8.12 1.27 3.20
N LEU A 112 7.83 1.25 1.90
CA LEU A 112 8.47 0.38 0.92
C LEU A 112 9.22 1.24 -0.08
N ASP A 113 10.51 1.01 -0.20
CA ASP A 113 11.32 1.65 -1.22
C ASP A 113 10.80 1.31 -2.59
N ALA A 114 10.67 2.32 -3.44
CA ALA A 114 10.03 2.19 -4.73
C ALA A 114 10.65 3.08 -5.81
N LYS A 115 10.41 2.68 -7.06
CA LYS A 115 10.73 3.45 -8.26
C LYS A 115 9.47 3.55 -9.12
N LYS A 116 9.08 4.79 -9.44
CA LYS A 116 7.95 5.08 -10.34
C LYS A 116 8.51 5.42 -11.71
N GLN A 117 7.94 4.84 -12.75
CA GLN A 117 8.25 5.15 -14.13
C GLN A 117 7.00 5.68 -14.82
N VAL A 118 7.11 6.87 -15.41
CA VAL A 118 6.08 7.52 -16.23
C VAL A 118 6.73 7.95 -17.54
N GLY A 119 6.28 7.39 -18.65
CA GLY A 119 6.95 7.58 -19.94
C GLY A 119 8.43 7.16 -19.85
N ASN A 120 9.32 8.07 -20.23
CA ASN A 120 10.77 7.87 -20.21
C ASN A 120 11.42 8.32 -18.89
N GLN A 121 10.66 8.81 -17.93
CA GLN A 121 11.19 9.32 -16.65
C GLN A 121 11.07 8.27 -15.54
N THR A 122 12.05 8.26 -14.64
CA THR A 122 12.06 7.39 -13.47
C THR A 122 12.29 8.22 -12.21
N PHE A 123 11.40 8.05 -11.24
CA PHE A 123 11.41 8.75 -9.96
C PHE A 123 11.71 7.76 -8.84
N LYS A 124 12.70 8.08 -8.02
CA LYS A 124 13.02 7.33 -6.81
C LYS A 124 12.19 7.85 -5.64
N GLY A 125 11.77 6.96 -4.77
CA GLY A 125 10.99 7.33 -3.59
C GLY A 125 10.54 6.11 -2.82
N ASN A 126 9.37 6.22 -2.22
CA ASN A 126 8.73 5.12 -1.52
C ASN A 126 7.21 5.20 -1.65
N ILE A 127 6.55 4.08 -1.38
CA ILE A 127 5.13 4.03 -1.11
C ILE A 127 4.91 3.74 0.38
N THR A 128 4.00 4.47 0.99
CA THR A 128 3.57 4.22 2.37
C THR A 128 2.19 3.60 2.35
N ILE A 129 2.05 2.43 2.95
CA ILE A 129 0.79 1.68 3.04
C ILE A 129 0.38 1.64 4.51
N LEU A 130 -0.75 2.27 4.83
CA LEU A 130 -1.40 2.15 6.12
C LEU A 130 -2.59 1.21 5.96
N MET A 131 -2.58 0.09 6.67
CA MET A 131 -3.67 -0.87 6.69
C MET A 131 -4.12 -1.15 8.11
N THR A 132 -5.29 -0.65 8.47
CA THR A 132 -5.91 -0.82 9.79
C THR A 132 -7.37 -1.23 9.63
N PRO A 133 -8.05 -1.74 10.69
CA PRO A 133 -9.48 -2.02 10.64
C PRO A 133 -10.35 -0.80 10.32
N ALA A 134 -9.86 0.41 10.63
CA ALA A 134 -10.61 1.64 10.40
C ALA A 134 -10.42 2.21 8.99
N ARG A 135 -9.25 1.98 8.37
CA ARG A 135 -8.93 2.56 7.06
C ARG A 135 -7.75 1.88 6.38
N SER A 136 -7.75 1.94 5.06
CA SER A 136 -6.62 1.53 4.21
C SER A 136 -6.24 2.70 3.31
N ILE A 137 -4.95 3.08 3.33
CA ILE A 137 -4.44 4.23 2.58
C ILE A 137 -3.10 3.87 1.96
N VAL A 138 -2.91 4.23 0.69
CA VAL A 138 -1.61 4.24 0.02
C VAL A 138 -1.23 5.69 -0.27
N LYS A 139 0.02 6.05 0.04
CA LYS A 139 0.60 7.35 -0.31
C LYS A 139 1.85 7.14 -1.13
N GLU A 140 1.94 7.85 -2.25
CA GLU A 140 3.14 7.96 -3.06
C GLU A 140 4.03 9.08 -2.52
N ASN A 141 5.33 8.82 -2.38
CA ASN A 141 6.34 9.79 -1.95
C ASN A 141 7.52 9.71 -2.92
N PHE A 142 7.31 10.18 -4.15
CA PHE A 142 8.33 10.23 -5.19
C PHE A 142 8.90 11.64 -5.32
N LYS A 143 10.17 11.73 -5.73
CA LYS A 143 10.84 13.01 -6.03
C LYS A 143 10.38 13.49 -7.41
N GLU A 144 9.12 13.87 -7.52
CA GLU A 144 8.52 14.41 -8.73
C GLU A 144 7.93 15.79 -8.47
N LYS A 145 7.89 16.64 -9.49
CA LYS A 145 7.26 17.95 -9.46
C LYS A 145 6.13 18.01 -10.48
N ARG A 146 5.06 18.68 -10.11
CA ARG A 146 3.93 19.01 -10.97
C ARG A 146 3.62 20.47 -10.79
N PHE A 147 3.16 21.12 -11.84
CA PHE A 147 2.77 22.51 -11.77
C PHE A 147 1.57 22.79 -12.67
N MET A 148 0.86 23.86 -12.34
CA MET A 148 -0.20 24.44 -13.14
C MET A 148 0.18 25.87 -13.45
N ILE A 149 0.01 26.29 -14.69
CA ILE A 149 0.32 27.65 -15.12
C ILE A 149 -1.01 28.42 -15.17
N LYS A 150 -1.12 29.50 -14.39
CA LYS A 150 -2.24 30.42 -14.44
C LYS A 150 -1.76 31.73 -15.04
N PRO A 151 -2.28 32.16 -16.21
CA PRO A 151 -1.91 33.45 -16.78
C PRO A 151 -2.43 34.57 -15.88
N ASN A 152 -1.58 35.56 -15.61
CA ASN A 152 -1.92 36.67 -14.70
C ASN A 152 -2.73 37.77 -15.37
N HIS A 153 -2.89 37.76 -16.71
CA HIS A 153 -3.54 38.81 -17.48
C HIS A 153 -4.36 38.23 -18.63
N THR A 154 -5.52 38.79 -18.86
CA THR A 154 -6.47 38.43 -19.93
C THR A 154 -6.13 39.10 -21.28
N TYR A 155 -4.88 39.02 -21.70
CA TYR A 155 -4.58 39.35 -23.08
C TYR A 155 -4.96 38.17 -23.98
N LYS A 156 -5.62 38.43 -25.11
CA LYS A 156 -5.84 37.42 -26.15
C LYS A 156 -4.48 37.08 -26.76
N VAL A 157 -3.78 36.12 -26.15
CA VAL A 157 -2.57 35.59 -26.72
C VAL A 157 -2.95 34.35 -27.51
N ASN A 158 -2.73 34.42 -28.82
CA ASN A 158 -2.92 33.29 -29.70
C ASN A 158 -1.64 32.47 -29.64
N ASP A 159 -1.76 31.18 -29.31
CA ASP A 159 -0.67 30.18 -29.41
C ASP A 159 0.47 30.29 -28.37
N ILE A 160 0.14 30.03 -27.10
CA ILE A 160 1.14 29.86 -26.05
C ILE A 160 1.75 28.46 -26.18
N LYS A 161 3.09 28.39 -26.24
CA LYS A 161 3.84 27.13 -26.21
C LYS A 161 4.55 27.01 -24.86
N LEU A 162 4.48 25.83 -24.27
CA LEU A 162 5.24 25.48 -23.07
C LEU A 162 6.57 24.83 -23.47
N PHE A 163 7.66 25.37 -22.95
CA PHE A 163 9.01 24.78 -23.11
C PHE A 163 9.46 24.23 -21.77
N ILE A 164 9.96 23.00 -21.76
CA ILE A 164 10.58 22.37 -20.61
C ILE A 164 11.93 21.84 -21.06
N ASN A 165 13.01 22.28 -20.39
CA ASN A 165 14.40 21.98 -20.80
C ASN A 165 14.64 22.30 -22.29
N ASP A 166 14.22 23.48 -22.72
CA ASP A 166 14.34 23.99 -24.11
C ASP A 166 13.63 23.16 -25.19
N LYS A 167 12.79 22.24 -24.80
CA LYS A 167 11.95 21.46 -25.72
C LYS A 167 10.51 21.86 -25.56
N VAL A 168 9.81 21.98 -26.71
CA VAL A 168 8.36 22.13 -26.70
C VAL A 168 7.75 20.87 -26.11
N ASP A 169 7.10 20.98 -24.96
CA ASP A 169 6.48 19.84 -24.30
C ASP A 169 5.04 19.65 -24.82
N GLU A 170 4.24 20.69 -24.76
CA GLU A 170 2.83 20.63 -25.16
C GLU A 170 2.24 22.02 -25.48
N ARG A 171 1.05 21.99 -26.08
CA ARG A 171 0.22 23.17 -26.19
C ARG A 171 -0.22 23.61 -24.80
N PHE A 172 -0.09 24.90 -24.51
CA PHE A 172 -0.51 25.47 -23.22
C PHE A 172 -2.00 25.26 -22.98
N ASP A 173 -2.34 24.74 -21.80
CA ASP A 173 -3.70 24.63 -21.27
C ASP A 173 -3.70 25.12 -19.81
N GLU A 174 -4.48 26.15 -19.51
CA GLU A 174 -4.57 26.78 -18.19
C GLU A 174 -5.19 25.88 -17.11
N ASN A 175 -5.93 24.85 -17.50
CA ASN A 175 -6.58 23.90 -16.61
C ASN A 175 -5.77 22.61 -16.42
N LYS A 176 -4.63 22.49 -17.09
CA LYS A 176 -3.82 21.28 -17.07
C LYS A 176 -2.77 21.32 -15.97
N VAL A 177 -2.62 20.18 -15.29
CA VAL A 177 -1.47 19.89 -14.43
C VAL A 177 -0.39 19.26 -15.30
N TYR A 178 0.74 19.95 -15.42
CA TYR A 178 1.91 19.51 -16.17
C TYR A 178 2.84 18.67 -15.27
N GLY A 179 3.47 17.65 -15.83
CA GLY A 179 4.35 16.70 -15.15
C GLY A 179 3.79 15.28 -15.17
N PRO A 180 4.44 14.35 -14.47
CA PRO A 180 5.51 14.59 -13.49
C PRO A 180 6.88 14.89 -14.15
N TYR A 181 7.68 15.78 -13.53
CA TYR A 181 9.06 16.12 -13.95
C TYR A 181 10.02 15.81 -12.82
N ASN A 182 11.30 15.54 -13.16
CA ASN A 182 12.34 15.42 -12.16
C ASN A 182 12.59 16.75 -11.45
N SER A 183 13.03 16.69 -10.20
CA SER A 183 13.30 17.90 -9.39
C SER A 183 14.39 18.82 -9.99
N ASN A 184 15.18 18.32 -10.94
CA ASN A 184 16.25 19.03 -11.62
C ASN A 184 15.86 19.55 -13.01
N ASP A 185 14.63 19.29 -13.46
CA ASP A 185 14.11 19.85 -14.72
C ASP A 185 13.77 21.33 -14.52
N ASN A 186 14.16 22.19 -15.47
CA ASN A 186 13.93 23.64 -15.49
C ASN A 186 12.75 23.99 -16.41
#